data_d23abfc46910fa68df9f3c14c5e9e8c3
#
_entry.id   d23abfc46910fa68df9f3c14c5e9e8c3
#
_cell.length_a   1.000
_cell.length_b   1.000
_cell.length_c   1.000
_cell.angle_alpha   90.00
_cell.angle_beta   90.00
_cell.angle_gamma   90.00
#
_symmetry.space_group_name_H-M   'P 1'
#
loop_
_entity.id
_entity.type
_entity.pdbx_description
1 polymer ?
#
loop_
_entity_poly.entity_id
_entity_poly.type
_entity_poly.pdbx_seq_one_letter_code
_entity_poly.pdbx_strand_id
1 'polypeptide(L)'
;MSVLETRYEATATLARPYVTERRVPGWYGPAKRAIDVTVAALGLALTAPVLLAAMAGIVLVTGADPIFRQVRVGRNGRSFTMYKLRSMVPDAHERRHEVRHLNEADGPVFKVRRDPRLHPLGALLRRTSIDELPNFINVLQGDMAIVGPRPPLPEEVAHYDERALRRLTVKPGVTCLWQIAGRCQLSFEQWMMLDNAYIDTWTPLGDCAIIARTIPAVIRGVGAH
;
A
#
# COMPACT_ATOMS: atom_id res chain seq x y z
N MET A 1 -21.09 -9.85 15.74
CA MET A 1 -20.77 -9.47 14.34
C MET A 1 -21.05 -7.99 14.17
N SER A 2 -20.06 -7.18 13.89
CA SER A 2 -20.24 -5.74 13.70
C SER A 2 -20.81 -5.45 12.30
N VAL A 3 -21.48 -4.30 12.14
CA VAL A 3 -22.01 -3.82 10.84
C VAL A 3 -20.89 -3.76 9.78
N LEU A 4 -19.63 -3.60 10.21
CA LEU A 4 -18.44 -3.62 9.36
C LEU A 4 -18.11 -5.02 8.84
N GLU A 5 -18.28 -6.07 9.65
CA GLU A 5 -18.04 -7.47 9.22
C GLU A 5 -19.07 -7.92 8.19
N THR A 6 -20.34 -7.57 8.37
CA THR A 6 -21.42 -7.92 7.43
C THR A 6 -21.28 -7.19 6.08
N ARG A 7 -20.87 -5.92 6.08
CA ARG A 7 -20.56 -5.19 4.84
C ARG A 7 -19.32 -5.74 4.14
N TYR A 8 -18.38 -6.23 4.91
CA TYR A 8 -17.13 -6.79 4.42
C TYR A 8 -17.33 -8.12 3.69
N GLU A 9 -18.16 -9.02 4.21
CA GLU A 9 -18.53 -10.28 3.56
C GLU A 9 -19.28 -10.05 2.23
N ALA A 10 -20.14 -9.01 2.18
CA ALA A 10 -20.82 -8.60 0.95
C ALA A 10 -19.83 -8.14 -0.14
N THR A 11 -18.76 -7.44 0.25
CA THR A 11 -17.73 -6.94 -0.70
C THR A 11 -16.87 -8.09 -1.26
N ALA A 12 -16.58 -9.10 -0.45
CA ALA A 12 -15.84 -10.30 -0.89
C ALA A 12 -16.66 -11.13 -1.91
N THR A 13 -17.97 -11.09 -1.82
CA THR A 13 -18.88 -11.75 -2.77
C THR A 13 -18.97 -11.00 -4.10
N LEU A 14 -18.87 -9.67 -4.08
CA LEU A 14 -18.96 -8.82 -5.30
C LEU A 14 -17.69 -8.89 -6.16
N ALA A 15 -16.54 -9.25 -5.61
CA ALA A 15 -15.28 -9.33 -6.36
C ALA A 15 -15.17 -10.57 -7.28
N ARG A 16 -16.11 -11.51 -7.19
CA ARG A 16 -16.04 -12.79 -7.92
C ARG A 16 -16.50 -12.82 -9.38
N PRO A 17 -17.47 -12.03 -9.86
CA PRO A 17 -18.05 -12.26 -11.20
C PRO A 17 -17.36 -11.54 -12.37
N TYR A 18 -16.45 -10.57 -12.13
CA TYR A 18 -16.02 -9.64 -13.20
C TYR A 18 -14.59 -9.83 -13.71
N VAL A 19 -13.97 -10.99 -13.42
CA VAL A 19 -12.59 -11.24 -13.82
C VAL A 19 -12.55 -12.12 -15.05
N THR A 20 -12.35 -11.54 -16.20
CA THR A 20 -11.64 -12.23 -17.27
C THR A 20 -10.21 -12.45 -16.79
N GLU A 21 -9.96 -13.59 -16.14
CA GLU A 21 -8.61 -13.95 -15.72
C GLU A 21 -7.73 -14.02 -16.97
N ARG A 22 -6.77 -13.12 -17.05
CA ARG A 22 -5.72 -13.23 -18.05
C ARG A 22 -5.02 -14.57 -17.87
N ARG A 23 -5.09 -15.43 -18.85
CA ARG A 23 -4.31 -16.67 -18.87
C ARG A 23 -2.83 -16.32 -19.00
N VAL A 24 -2.09 -16.48 -17.92
CA VAL A 24 -0.63 -16.32 -17.91
C VAL A 24 0.04 -17.69 -17.91
N PRO A 25 1.28 -17.80 -18.43
CA PRO A 25 2.05 -19.04 -18.33
C PRO A 25 2.12 -19.52 -16.88
N GLY A 26 1.98 -20.83 -16.67
CA GLY A 26 1.90 -21.40 -15.30
C GLY A 26 3.11 -21.09 -14.42
N TRP A 27 4.29 -20.85 -15.02
CA TRP A 27 5.51 -20.48 -14.29
C TRP A 27 5.54 -19.02 -13.79
N TYR A 28 4.66 -18.15 -14.28
CA TYR A 28 4.63 -16.73 -13.86
C TYR A 28 4.34 -16.57 -12.38
N GLY A 29 3.39 -17.31 -11.84
CA GLY A 29 3.04 -17.24 -10.42
C GLY A 29 4.20 -17.64 -9.50
N PRO A 30 4.82 -18.82 -9.68
CA PRO A 30 6.01 -19.20 -8.92
C PRO A 30 7.19 -18.24 -9.09
N ALA A 31 7.47 -17.75 -10.32
CA ALA A 31 8.54 -16.80 -10.57
C ALA A 31 8.28 -15.46 -9.84
N LYS A 32 7.05 -14.94 -9.92
CA LYS A 32 6.66 -13.74 -9.16
C LYS A 32 6.88 -13.94 -7.67
N ARG A 33 6.42 -15.07 -7.12
CA ARG A 33 6.59 -15.35 -5.69
C ARG A 33 8.06 -15.43 -5.28
N ALA A 34 8.91 -16.05 -6.10
CA ALA A 34 10.36 -16.11 -5.86
C ALA A 34 10.98 -14.71 -5.82
N ILE A 35 10.63 -13.85 -6.80
CA ILE A 35 11.08 -12.45 -6.83
C ILE A 35 10.59 -11.71 -5.58
N ASP A 36 9.30 -11.80 -5.25
CA ASP A 36 8.69 -11.12 -4.10
C ASP A 36 9.42 -11.49 -2.80
N VAL A 37 9.62 -12.79 -2.54
CA VAL A 37 10.27 -13.28 -1.33
C VAL A 37 11.74 -12.84 -1.27
N THR A 38 12.46 -12.98 -2.38
CA THR A 38 13.88 -12.60 -2.44
C THR A 38 14.07 -11.11 -2.19
N VAL A 39 13.29 -10.26 -2.87
CA VAL A 39 13.39 -8.80 -2.72
C VAL A 39 12.97 -8.39 -1.32
N ALA A 40 11.90 -8.96 -0.75
CA ALA A 40 11.46 -8.65 0.61
C ALA A 40 12.47 -9.07 1.67
N ALA A 41 13.04 -10.26 1.56
CA ALA A 41 14.05 -10.76 2.52
C ALA A 41 15.33 -9.92 2.47
N LEU A 42 15.86 -9.67 1.27
CA LEU A 42 17.03 -8.80 1.10
C LEU A 42 16.74 -7.36 1.53
N GLY A 43 15.55 -6.83 1.19
CA GLY A 43 15.12 -5.50 1.60
C GLY A 43 15.10 -5.35 3.13
N LEU A 44 14.49 -6.30 3.86
CA LEU A 44 14.50 -6.30 5.32
C LEU A 44 15.91 -6.42 5.90
N ALA A 45 16.72 -7.34 5.40
CA ALA A 45 18.08 -7.55 5.89
C ALA A 45 18.95 -6.29 5.73
N LEU A 46 18.90 -5.66 4.55
CA LEU A 46 19.70 -4.47 4.24
C LEU A 46 19.20 -3.22 4.99
N THR A 47 17.88 -3.12 5.22
CA THR A 47 17.30 -1.95 5.88
C THR A 47 17.10 -2.13 7.39
N ALA A 48 17.41 -3.30 7.94
CA ALA A 48 17.23 -3.58 9.37
C ALA A 48 17.89 -2.56 10.31
N PRO A 49 19.15 -2.10 10.10
CA PRO A 49 19.75 -1.08 10.97
C PRO A 49 18.97 0.24 10.94
N VAL A 50 18.52 0.66 9.75
CA VAL A 50 17.72 1.88 9.57
C VAL A 50 16.34 1.74 10.23
N LEU A 51 15.70 0.58 10.09
CA LEU A 51 14.44 0.28 10.75
C LEU A 51 14.57 0.35 12.27
N LEU A 52 15.59 -0.29 12.83
CA LEU A 52 15.81 -0.27 14.28
C LEU A 52 16.06 1.14 14.80
N ALA A 53 16.89 1.93 14.11
CA ALA A 53 17.14 3.32 14.45
C ALA A 53 15.87 4.17 14.37
N ALA A 54 15.06 4.00 13.31
CA ALA A 54 13.79 4.70 13.15
C ALA A 54 12.78 4.30 14.24
N MET A 55 12.69 3.01 14.59
CA MET A 55 11.82 2.53 15.67
C MET A 55 12.22 3.12 17.01
N ALA A 56 13.52 3.13 17.35
CA ALA A 56 14.01 3.78 18.57
C ALA A 56 13.68 5.28 18.59
N GLY A 57 13.90 5.98 17.47
CA GLY A 57 13.55 7.40 17.34
C GLY A 57 12.07 7.68 17.53
N ILE A 58 11.19 6.82 16.99
CA ILE A 58 9.72 6.96 17.17
C ILE A 58 9.36 6.80 18.64
N VAL A 59 9.90 5.78 19.32
CA VAL A 59 9.64 5.58 20.76
C VAL A 59 10.09 6.79 21.58
N LEU A 60 11.27 7.34 21.29
CA LEU A 60 11.79 8.52 21.98
C LEU A 60 10.94 9.78 21.76
N VAL A 61 10.40 9.96 20.55
CA VAL A 61 9.62 11.15 20.18
C VAL A 61 8.15 11.05 20.64
N THR A 62 7.57 9.84 20.58
CA THR A 62 6.12 9.67 20.78
C THR A 62 5.75 8.92 22.05
N GLY A 63 6.68 8.20 22.67
CA GLY A 63 6.41 7.28 23.77
C GLY A 63 5.52 6.09 23.43
N ALA A 64 5.23 5.85 22.13
CA ALA A 64 4.26 4.85 21.66
C ALA A 64 4.91 3.70 20.88
N ASP A 65 4.13 2.64 20.61
CA ASP A 65 4.54 1.53 19.74
C ASP A 65 5.02 2.07 18.38
N PRO A 66 6.26 1.82 17.96
CA PRO A 66 6.80 2.31 16.70
C PRO A 66 6.15 1.66 15.48
N ILE A 67 5.47 0.52 15.65
CA ILE A 67 4.77 -0.16 14.55
C ILE A 67 3.30 0.25 14.55
N PHE A 68 2.88 0.82 13.43
CA PHE A 68 1.49 1.10 13.14
C PHE A 68 0.88 -0.08 12.39
N ARG A 69 -0.26 -0.55 12.86
CA ARG A 69 -1.03 -1.67 12.27
C ARG A 69 -2.34 -1.15 11.73
N GLN A 70 -2.64 -1.49 10.48
CA GLN A 70 -3.88 -1.05 9.84
C GLN A 70 -4.50 -2.17 9.01
N VAL A 71 -5.79 -2.41 9.20
CA VAL A 71 -6.53 -3.36 8.38
C VAL A 71 -6.65 -2.82 6.96
N ARG A 72 -6.30 -3.64 6.00
CA ARG A 72 -6.37 -3.37 4.56
C ARG A 72 -7.06 -4.52 3.84
N VAL A 73 -7.54 -4.24 2.64
CA VAL A 73 -8.18 -5.23 1.76
C VAL A 73 -7.14 -5.73 0.76
N GLY A 74 -6.96 -7.04 0.73
CA GLY A 74 -6.05 -7.74 -0.15
C GLY A 74 -6.76 -8.48 -1.28
N ARG A 75 -6.06 -9.47 -1.84
CA ARG A 75 -6.58 -10.29 -2.94
C ARG A 75 -7.89 -11.00 -2.58
N ASN A 76 -8.84 -10.99 -3.53
CA ASN A 76 -10.19 -11.56 -3.40
C ASN A 76 -10.99 -10.96 -2.23
N GLY A 77 -10.73 -9.71 -1.87
CA GLY A 77 -11.45 -9.03 -0.79
C GLY A 77 -11.03 -9.47 0.63
N ARG A 78 -10.01 -10.32 0.81
CA ARG A 78 -9.57 -10.76 2.14
C ARG A 78 -8.87 -9.65 2.90
N SER A 79 -9.24 -9.43 4.15
CA SER A 79 -8.54 -8.51 5.05
C SER A 79 -7.18 -9.06 5.46
N PHE A 80 -6.24 -8.15 5.63
CA PHE A 80 -4.98 -8.43 6.29
C PHE A 80 -4.51 -7.23 7.10
N THR A 81 -3.59 -7.44 8.04
CA THR A 81 -2.98 -6.38 8.82
C THR A 81 -1.73 -5.90 8.13
N MET A 82 -1.74 -4.66 7.63
CA MET A 82 -0.59 -4.00 7.03
C MET A 82 0.28 -3.36 8.12
N TYR A 83 1.59 -3.53 8.03
CA TYR A 83 2.58 -2.99 8.97
C TYR A 83 3.31 -1.79 8.38
N LYS A 84 3.34 -0.68 9.15
CA LYS A 84 4.14 0.51 8.83
C LYS A 84 4.87 1.02 10.06
N LEU A 85 5.87 1.85 9.89
CA LEU A 85 6.34 2.65 11.02
C LEU A 85 5.32 3.76 11.32
N ARG A 86 5.15 4.06 12.61
CA ARG A 86 4.28 5.13 13.07
C ARG A 86 4.84 6.48 12.66
N SER A 87 4.16 7.18 11.77
CA SER A 87 4.54 8.50 11.29
C SER A 87 3.68 9.63 11.89
N MET A 88 2.60 9.28 12.58
CA MET A 88 1.65 10.20 13.19
C MET A 88 1.64 10.07 14.72
N VAL A 89 1.13 11.09 15.40
CA VAL A 89 0.89 11.08 16.84
C VAL A 89 -0.05 9.93 17.24
N PRO A 90 0.01 9.44 18.49
CA PRO A 90 -0.75 8.25 18.91
C PRO A 90 -2.27 8.39 18.72
N ASP A 91 -2.83 9.57 18.96
CA ASP A 91 -4.25 9.94 18.85
C ASP A 91 -4.68 10.36 17.42
N ALA A 92 -3.82 10.17 16.42
CA ALA A 92 -4.07 10.63 15.05
C ALA A 92 -5.36 10.07 14.41
N HIS A 93 -5.79 8.86 14.82
CA HIS A 93 -7.03 8.27 14.31
C HIS A 93 -8.26 9.01 14.82
N GLU A 94 -8.27 9.34 16.11
CA GLU A 94 -9.35 10.10 16.78
C GLU A 94 -9.45 11.51 16.19
N ARG A 95 -8.31 12.12 15.89
CA ARG A 95 -8.21 13.45 15.29
C ARG A 95 -8.47 13.48 13.78
N ARG A 96 -8.85 12.37 13.17
CA ARG A 96 -9.14 12.32 11.71
C ARG A 96 -10.26 13.30 11.31
N HIS A 97 -11.25 13.50 12.19
CA HIS A 97 -12.35 14.42 11.93
C HIS A 97 -11.91 15.89 11.84
N GLU A 98 -10.88 16.29 12.63
CA GLU A 98 -10.33 17.64 12.64
C GLU A 98 -9.70 18.04 11.29
N VAL A 99 -9.15 17.07 10.54
CA VAL A 99 -8.42 17.29 9.30
C VAL A 99 -9.21 16.88 8.03
N ARG A 100 -10.48 16.48 8.20
CA ARG A 100 -11.29 16.01 7.08
C ARG A 100 -11.49 17.07 6.00
N HIS A 101 -11.57 18.34 6.39
CA HIS A 101 -11.70 19.49 5.50
C HIS A 101 -10.43 19.79 4.70
N LEU A 102 -9.28 19.23 5.09
CA LEU A 102 -7.98 19.37 4.40
C LEU A 102 -7.75 18.27 3.35
N ASN A 103 -8.75 17.43 3.06
CA ASN A 103 -8.58 16.38 2.06
C ASN A 103 -8.32 16.95 0.67
N GLU A 104 -7.20 16.58 0.08
CA GLU A 104 -6.75 17.00 -1.26
C GLU A 104 -6.97 15.90 -2.33
N ALA A 105 -7.39 14.69 -1.93
CA ALA A 105 -7.63 13.61 -2.85
C ALA A 105 -9.06 13.63 -3.39
N ASP A 106 -9.22 13.21 -4.63
CA ASP A 106 -10.50 12.88 -5.23
C ASP A 106 -10.91 11.42 -4.96
N GLY A 107 -12.17 11.10 -5.27
CA GLY A 107 -12.72 9.76 -5.04
C GLY A 107 -12.79 9.35 -3.56
N PRO A 108 -12.75 8.05 -3.26
CA PRO A 108 -12.93 7.54 -1.90
C PRO A 108 -11.65 7.61 -1.03
N VAL A 109 -10.56 8.12 -1.58
CA VAL A 109 -9.25 8.18 -0.90
C VAL A 109 -9.16 9.44 -0.05
N PHE A 110 -8.56 9.31 1.14
CA PHE A 110 -8.28 10.44 2.02
C PHE A 110 -6.78 10.75 2.03
N LYS A 111 -6.44 12.01 1.75
CA LYS A 111 -5.05 12.47 1.70
C LYS A 111 -4.92 13.94 2.06
N VAL A 112 -3.97 14.23 2.94
CA VAL A 112 -3.58 15.59 3.32
C VAL A 112 -2.07 15.73 3.13
N ARG A 113 -1.64 16.68 2.31
CA ARG A 113 -0.20 16.88 1.99
C ARG A 113 0.60 17.36 3.20
N ARG A 114 0.06 18.31 3.95
CA ARG A 114 0.65 18.82 5.20
C ARG A 114 -0.23 18.42 6.38
N ASP A 115 -0.21 17.12 6.69
CA ASP A 115 -1.05 16.59 7.75
C ASP A 115 -0.50 17.01 9.12
N PRO A 116 -1.26 17.80 9.90
CA PRO A 116 -0.82 18.30 11.20
C PRO A 116 -0.65 17.21 12.26
N ARG A 117 -1.12 16.00 11.98
CA ARG A 117 -0.97 14.83 12.85
C ARG A 117 0.39 14.16 12.71
N LEU A 118 1.22 14.58 11.76
CA LEU A 118 2.59 14.06 11.61
C LEU A 118 3.46 14.56 12.75
N HIS A 119 4.19 13.65 13.38
CA HIS A 119 5.30 14.07 14.27
C HIS A 119 6.56 14.39 13.44
N PRO A 120 7.52 15.18 13.97
CA PRO A 120 8.65 15.68 13.17
C PRO A 120 9.44 14.58 12.44
N LEU A 121 9.74 13.47 13.13
CA LEU A 121 10.40 12.31 12.52
C LEU A 121 9.49 11.64 11.48
N GLY A 122 8.17 11.63 11.69
CA GLY A 122 7.20 11.02 10.80
C GLY A 122 7.19 11.64 9.40
N ALA A 123 7.33 12.97 9.33
CA ALA A 123 7.45 13.67 8.05
C ALA A 123 8.69 13.22 7.24
N LEU A 124 9.83 13.01 7.91
CA LEU A 124 11.05 12.47 7.30
C LEU A 124 10.83 11.03 6.81
N LEU A 125 10.25 10.17 7.67
CA LEU A 125 9.99 8.76 7.35
C LEU A 125 9.11 8.63 6.10
N ARG A 126 8.04 9.43 5.98
CA ARG A 126 7.18 9.44 4.80
C ARG A 126 7.90 9.93 3.56
N ARG A 127 8.62 11.04 3.66
CA ARG A 127 9.38 11.60 2.53
C ARG A 127 10.39 10.60 1.95
N THR A 128 10.99 9.79 2.82
CA THR A 128 11.97 8.76 2.43
C THR A 128 11.35 7.40 2.18
N SER A 129 10.04 7.23 2.40
CA SER A 129 9.30 5.96 2.34
C SER A 129 9.85 4.87 3.29
N ILE A 130 10.62 5.25 4.30
CA ILE A 130 11.14 4.33 5.33
C ILE A 130 9.99 3.78 6.17
N ASP A 131 8.90 4.55 6.34
CA ASP A 131 7.69 4.11 7.04
C ASP A 131 7.02 2.89 6.39
N GLU A 132 7.24 2.63 5.11
CA GLU A 132 6.65 1.51 4.37
C GLU A 132 7.51 0.24 4.37
N LEU A 133 8.76 0.29 4.83
CA LEU A 133 9.65 -0.88 4.84
C LEU A 133 9.09 -2.09 5.63
N PRO A 134 8.33 -1.92 6.74
CA PRO A 134 7.69 -3.07 7.40
C PRO A 134 6.70 -3.84 6.53
N ASN A 135 6.19 -3.27 5.41
CA ASN A 135 5.35 -3.99 4.45
C ASN A 135 6.06 -5.21 3.83
N PHE A 136 7.40 -5.25 3.84
CA PHE A 136 8.13 -6.45 3.41
C PHE A 136 7.78 -7.69 4.26
N ILE A 137 7.39 -7.50 5.53
CA ILE A 137 6.87 -8.60 6.37
C ILE A 137 5.56 -9.14 5.75
N ASN A 138 4.66 -8.26 5.31
CA ASN A 138 3.42 -8.68 4.65
C ASN A 138 3.70 -9.42 3.32
N VAL A 139 4.76 -9.04 2.62
CA VAL A 139 5.19 -9.76 1.41
C VAL A 139 5.68 -11.16 1.77
N LEU A 140 6.50 -11.32 2.81
CA LEU A 140 6.97 -12.64 3.26
C LEU A 140 5.83 -13.52 3.77
N GLN A 141 4.84 -12.95 4.47
CA GLN A 141 3.62 -13.63 4.92
C GLN A 141 2.72 -14.04 3.74
N GLY A 142 2.84 -13.38 2.60
CA GLY A 142 2.08 -13.67 1.39
C GLY A 142 0.80 -12.86 1.21
N ASP A 143 0.55 -11.88 2.08
CA ASP A 143 -0.58 -10.95 1.98
C ASP A 143 -0.37 -9.93 0.87
N MET A 144 0.89 -9.53 0.65
CA MET A 144 1.31 -8.57 -0.35
C MET A 144 2.31 -9.17 -1.34
N ALA A 145 2.55 -8.46 -2.42
CA ALA A 145 3.62 -8.62 -3.39
C ALA A 145 4.54 -7.40 -3.35
N ILE A 146 5.72 -7.47 -3.94
CA ILE A 146 6.56 -6.27 -4.12
C ILE A 146 5.87 -5.30 -5.08
N VAL A 147 5.38 -5.79 -6.22
CA VAL A 147 4.68 -4.99 -7.22
C VAL A 147 3.21 -5.41 -7.29
N GLY A 148 2.31 -4.43 -7.21
CA GLY A 148 0.87 -4.62 -7.30
C GLY A 148 0.11 -3.35 -6.93
N PRO A 149 -1.23 -3.29 -7.11
CA PRO A 149 -2.05 -2.18 -6.68
C PRO A 149 -1.88 -1.85 -5.19
N ARG A 150 -1.99 -0.57 -4.83
CA ARG A 150 -1.94 -0.15 -3.41
C ARG A 150 -3.07 -0.83 -2.62
N PRO A 151 -2.81 -1.40 -1.43
CA PRO A 151 -3.86 -2.00 -0.62
C PRO A 151 -4.86 -0.94 -0.14
N PRO A 152 -6.15 -1.04 -0.53
CA PRO A 152 -7.17 -0.08 -0.11
C PRO A 152 -7.61 -0.29 1.33
N LEU A 153 -8.20 0.76 1.91
CA LEU A 153 -8.97 0.65 3.16
C LEU A 153 -10.32 -0.03 2.91
N PRO A 154 -10.90 -0.73 3.89
CA PRO A 154 -12.27 -1.26 3.77
C PRO A 154 -13.30 -0.18 3.41
N GLU A 155 -13.14 1.03 3.97
CA GLU A 155 -13.98 2.19 3.69
C GLU A 155 -13.88 2.66 2.23
N GLU A 156 -12.68 2.60 1.63
CA GLU A 156 -12.46 2.93 0.22
C GLU A 156 -13.17 1.92 -0.68
N VAL A 157 -13.04 0.62 -0.37
CA VAL A 157 -13.65 -0.47 -1.17
C VAL A 157 -15.18 -0.40 -1.18
N ALA A 158 -15.79 0.07 -0.10
CA ALA A 158 -17.25 0.26 -0.04
C ALA A 158 -17.80 1.24 -1.09
N HIS A 159 -16.95 2.06 -1.70
CA HIS A 159 -17.30 3.05 -2.71
C HIS A 159 -16.74 2.71 -4.10
N TYR A 160 -16.15 1.51 -4.28
CA TYR A 160 -15.57 1.11 -5.55
C TYR A 160 -16.65 0.67 -6.56
N ASP A 161 -16.50 1.15 -7.78
CA ASP A 161 -17.18 0.61 -8.94
C ASP A 161 -16.52 -0.71 -9.42
N GLU A 162 -17.07 -1.33 -10.45
CA GLU A 162 -16.57 -2.58 -11.02
C GLU A 162 -15.10 -2.46 -11.50
N ARG A 163 -14.71 -1.32 -12.06
CA ARG A 163 -13.35 -1.06 -12.53
C ARG A 163 -12.37 -1.03 -11.37
N ALA A 164 -12.75 -0.35 -10.29
CA ALA A 164 -11.93 -0.27 -9.10
C ALA A 164 -11.86 -1.61 -8.34
N LEU A 165 -12.95 -2.39 -8.29
CA LEU A 165 -12.98 -3.72 -7.67
C LEU A 165 -12.02 -4.70 -8.35
N ARG A 166 -11.73 -4.53 -9.64
CA ARG A 166 -10.82 -5.39 -10.39
C ARG A 166 -9.41 -5.41 -9.80
N ARG A 167 -8.96 -4.37 -9.13
CA ARG A 167 -7.66 -4.32 -8.44
C ARG A 167 -7.52 -5.36 -7.32
N LEU A 168 -8.65 -5.85 -6.77
CA LEU A 168 -8.67 -6.88 -5.75
C LEU A 168 -8.46 -8.31 -6.30
N THR A 169 -8.33 -8.48 -7.61
CA THR A 169 -8.08 -9.80 -8.22
C THR A 169 -6.63 -10.27 -8.06
N VAL A 170 -5.72 -9.36 -7.77
CA VAL A 170 -4.29 -9.61 -7.57
C VAL A 170 -3.87 -9.24 -6.15
N LYS A 171 -2.69 -9.71 -5.71
CA LYS A 171 -2.12 -9.25 -4.44
C LYS A 171 -1.78 -7.77 -4.51
N PRO A 172 -2.07 -6.98 -3.46
CA PRO A 172 -1.60 -5.61 -3.38
C PRO A 172 -0.08 -5.57 -3.29
N GLY A 173 0.51 -4.46 -3.73
CA GLY A 173 1.96 -4.26 -3.78
C GLY A 173 2.49 -3.23 -2.78
N VAL A 174 3.80 -3.34 -2.51
CA VAL A 174 4.58 -2.30 -1.82
C VAL A 174 4.83 -1.14 -2.78
N THR A 175 5.04 -1.43 -4.06
CA THR A 175 5.14 -0.46 -5.15
C THR A 175 4.19 -0.79 -6.29
N CYS A 176 3.94 0.18 -7.17
CA CYS A 176 2.98 0.07 -8.27
C CYS A 176 3.29 1.06 -9.39
N LEU A 177 2.61 0.90 -10.54
CA LEU A 177 2.83 1.76 -11.71
C LEU A 177 2.60 3.25 -11.41
N TRP A 178 1.53 3.61 -10.70
CA TRP A 178 1.25 5.01 -10.41
C TRP A 178 2.29 5.64 -9.46
N GLN A 179 2.95 4.86 -8.59
CA GLN A 179 4.03 5.37 -7.75
C GLN A 179 5.26 5.82 -8.55
N ILE A 180 5.50 5.22 -9.70
CA ILE A 180 6.60 5.59 -10.61
C ILE A 180 6.17 6.55 -11.71
N ALA A 181 4.86 6.75 -11.94
CA ALA A 181 4.29 7.58 -13.02
C ALA A 181 3.92 9.00 -12.60
N GLY A 182 4.01 9.37 -11.32
CA GLY A 182 3.64 10.73 -10.86
C GLY A 182 3.06 10.80 -9.46
N ARG A 183 2.88 9.65 -8.80
CA ARG A 183 2.40 9.56 -7.40
C ARG A 183 1.14 10.41 -7.15
N CYS A 184 1.28 11.43 -6.32
CA CYS A 184 0.20 12.25 -5.78
C CYS A 184 -0.42 13.25 -6.75
N GLN A 185 0.08 13.36 -7.97
CA GLN A 185 -0.45 14.27 -9.00
C GLN A 185 -1.54 13.61 -9.87
N LEU A 186 -1.76 12.31 -9.68
CA LEU A 186 -2.73 11.54 -10.44
C LEU A 186 -4.10 11.55 -9.75
N SER A 187 -5.16 11.67 -10.55
CA SER A 187 -6.54 11.48 -10.08
C SER A 187 -6.81 10.02 -9.69
N PHE A 188 -7.88 9.79 -8.92
CA PHE A 188 -8.30 8.43 -8.57
C PHE A 188 -8.59 7.58 -9.83
N GLU A 189 -9.20 8.17 -10.85
CA GLU A 189 -9.45 7.49 -12.11
C GLU A 189 -8.15 7.06 -12.81
N GLN A 190 -7.15 7.94 -12.86
CA GLN A 190 -5.83 7.62 -13.40
C GLN A 190 -5.14 6.50 -12.63
N TRP A 191 -5.29 6.45 -11.30
CA TRP A 191 -4.79 5.33 -10.50
C TRP A 191 -5.45 4.02 -10.92
N MET A 192 -6.79 4.03 -11.07
CA MET A 192 -7.53 2.84 -11.48
C MET A 192 -7.13 2.38 -12.87
N MET A 193 -6.89 3.31 -13.79
CA MET A 193 -6.38 2.98 -15.13
C MET A 193 -5.01 2.30 -15.07
N LEU A 194 -4.08 2.81 -14.28
CA LEU A 194 -2.74 2.25 -14.14
C LEU A 194 -2.75 0.90 -13.41
N ASP A 195 -3.57 0.73 -12.37
CA ASP A 195 -3.72 -0.53 -11.68
C ASP A 195 -4.33 -1.61 -12.60
N ASN A 196 -5.34 -1.27 -13.41
CA ASN A 196 -5.92 -2.18 -14.39
C ASN A 196 -4.92 -2.51 -15.52
N ALA A 197 -4.17 -1.52 -16.02
CA ALA A 197 -3.12 -1.75 -16.99
C ALA A 197 -2.05 -2.73 -16.47
N TYR A 198 -1.65 -2.59 -15.20
CA TYR A 198 -0.75 -3.55 -14.56
C TYR A 198 -1.35 -4.96 -14.56
N ILE A 199 -2.61 -5.12 -14.14
CA ILE A 199 -3.29 -6.41 -14.10
C ILE A 199 -3.31 -7.07 -15.47
N ASP A 200 -3.56 -6.27 -16.53
CA ASP A 200 -3.66 -6.77 -17.90
C ASP A 200 -2.31 -7.13 -18.51
N THR A 201 -1.22 -6.50 -18.09
CA THR A 201 0.06 -6.60 -18.76
C THR A 201 1.20 -7.14 -17.90
N TRP A 202 0.98 -7.42 -16.60
CA TRP A 202 2.06 -7.81 -15.69
C TRP A 202 2.84 -9.04 -16.18
N THR A 203 4.12 -9.01 -15.99
CA THR A 203 5.06 -10.12 -16.23
C THR A 203 6.15 -10.07 -15.15
N PRO A 204 6.86 -11.18 -14.86
CA PRO A 204 7.98 -11.16 -13.93
C PRO A 204 9.07 -10.14 -14.30
N LEU A 205 9.37 -9.98 -15.59
CA LEU A 205 10.32 -8.96 -16.08
C LEU A 205 9.77 -7.54 -15.93
N GLY A 206 8.46 -7.36 -16.15
CA GLY A 206 7.78 -6.08 -15.90
C GLY A 206 7.89 -5.67 -14.44
N ASP A 207 7.71 -6.61 -13.51
CA ASP A 207 7.90 -6.36 -12.08
C ASP A 207 9.34 -5.93 -11.77
N CYS A 208 10.34 -6.61 -12.32
CA CYS A 208 11.75 -6.20 -12.17
C CYS A 208 11.99 -4.77 -12.68
N ALA A 209 11.38 -4.39 -13.81
CA ALA A 209 11.50 -3.04 -14.34
C ALA A 209 10.83 -1.99 -13.44
N ILE A 210 9.66 -2.30 -12.85
CA ILE A 210 8.97 -1.42 -11.90
C ILE A 210 9.81 -1.27 -10.63
N ILE A 211 10.36 -2.36 -10.08
CA ILE A 211 11.24 -2.33 -8.90
C ILE A 211 12.45 -1.42 -9.17
N ALA A 212 13.13 -1.60 -10.30
CA ALA A 212 14.28 -0.79 -10.67
C ALA A 212 13.93 0.71 -10.79
N ARG A 213 12.76 1.04 -11.32
CA ARG A 213 12.28 2.44 -11.42
C ARG A 213 11.78 3.01 -10.10
N THR A 214 11.38 2.17 -9.15
CA THR A 214 10.93 2.62 -7.82
C THR A 214 12.08 3.21 -7.02
N ILE A 215 13.28 2.65 -7.09
CA ILE A 215 14.45 3.13 -6.34
C ILE A 215 14.73 4.63 -6.59
N PRO A 216 14.93 5.09 -7.85
CA PRO A 216 15.14 6.51 -8.10
C PRO A 216 13.92 7.37 -7.76
N ALA A 217 12.69 6.84 -7.89
CA ALA A 217 11.48 7.57 -7.52
C ALA A 217 11.39 7.82 -6.00
N VAL A 218 11.83 6.85 -5.19
CA VAL A 218 11.91 6.99 -3.73
C VAL A 218 13.01 7.99 -3.34
N ILE A 219 14.20 7.87 -3.94
CA ILE A 219 15.34 8.76 -3.64
C ILE A 219 15.00 10.22 -3.97
N ARG A 220 14.32 10.48 -5.07
CA ARG A 220 13.89 11.84 -5.45
C ARG A 220 12.78 12.40 -4.56
N GLY A 221 12.07 11.57 -3.81
CA GLY A 221 11.00 11.98 -2.89
C GLY A 221 9.83 12.73 -3.54
N VAL A 222 9.73 12.76 -4.87
CA VAL A 222 8.66 13.49 -5.57
C VAL A 222 7.32 12.86 -5.26
N GLY A 223 6.39 13.65 -4.70
CA GLY A 223 5.04 13.21 -4.33
C GLY A 223 4.97 12.25 -3.13
N ALA A 224 6.01 12.13 -2.32
CA ALA A 224 5.98 11.46 -1.02
C ALA A 224 5.55 12.47 0.06
N HIS A 225 4.31 12.37 0.52
CA HIS A 225 3.71 13.25 1.54
C HIS A 225 2.87 12.43 2.50
#